data_d4fd9e29ed48c3c8ed7741099872ab9a
#
_entry.id   d4fd9e29ed48c3c8ed7741099872ab9a
#
_cell.length_a   1.000
_cell.length_b   1.000
_cell.length_c   1.000
_cell.angle_alpha   90.00
_cell.angle_beta   90.00
_cell.angle_gamma   90.00
#
_symmetry.space_group_name_H-M   'P 1'
#
loop_
_entity.id
_entity.type
_entity.pdbx_description
1 polymer ?
#
loop_
_entity_poly.entity_id
_entity_poly.type
_entity_poly.pdbx_seq_one_letter_code
_entity_poly.pdbx_strand_id
1 'polypeptide(L)'
;EVTTAEELSNRDLKMQYSKNFEVGVDFEMFGIKGSIAYYNEKMRNGYSTMYTPGVYSYREYNYSGAETPVYIDDPNNPGQKVLGVNGEPLDYETVTKFKRIAKPGNNNKYDKQGVEYTFDFGQIRAIRTSIIVNGAYMQMKNMPDVGVKQLFDLSYNSGKIQINGENVYNPVYGGYDGGKSLQGTAIRKRFNSNFSFITHIPKLRLITSLTVQCVWLDRSRRFKNS
;
A
#
# COMPACT_ATOMS: atom_id res chain seq x y z
N GLU A 1 -7.01 -29.32 9.35
CA GLU A 1 -6.62 -28.17 8.53
C GLU A 1 -7.45 -28.19 7.25
N VAL A 2 -8.05 -27.03 6.88
CA VAL A 2 -8.85 -26.90 5.66
C VAL A 2 -8.02 -26.14 4.63
N THR A 3 -7.75 -26.79 3.50
CA THR A 3 -7.06 -26.17 2.37
C THR A 3 -8.04 -25.87 1.26
N THR A 4 -8.10 -24.62 0.81
CA THR A 4 -8.95 -24.20 -0.30
C THR A 4 -8.08 -23.66 -1.43
N ALA A 5 -8.31 -24.16 -2.65
CA ALA A 5 -7.66 -23.63 -3.84
C ALA A 5 -8.41 -22.38 -4.32
N GLU A 6 -7.68 -21.29 -4.58
CA GLU A 6 -8.23 -20.02 -5.01
C GLU A 6 -7.51 -19.53 -6.27
N GLU A 7 -8.28 -18.99 -7.20
CA GLU A 7 -7.73 -18.26 -8.35
C GLU A 7 -7.26 -16.87 -7.87
N LEU A 8 -5.97 -16.71 -7.71
CA LEU A 8 -5.33 -15.46 -7.26
C LEU A 8 -4.95 -14.54 -8.41
N SER A 9 -5.01 -15.01 -9.64
CA SER A 9 -4.71 -14.20 -10.80
C SER A 9 -5.82 -13.18 -11.07
N ASN A 10 -5.44 -12.05 -11.62
CA ASN A 10 -6.36 -11.06 -12.14
C ASN A 10 -6.06 -10.82 -13.63
N ARG A 11 -6.88 -11.39 -14.49
CA ARG A 11 -6.71 -11.29 -15.96
C ARG A 11 -7.14 -9.94 -16.52
N ASP A 12 -7.84 -9.12 -15.72
CA ASP A 12 -8.32 -7.79 -16.09
C ASP A 12 -7.33 -6.68 -15.73
N LEU A 13 -6.09 -7.03 -15.37
CA LEU A 13 -5.06 -6.06 -15.04
C LEU A 13 -4.73 -5.18 -16.26
N LYS A 14 -4.85 -3.87 -16.04
CA LYS A 14 -4.48 -2.85 -17.01
C LYS A 14 -3.03 -2.43 -16.81
N MET A 15 -2.38 -2.04 -17.88
CA MET A 15 -1.03 -1.49 -17.79
C MET A 15 -1.02 -0.21 -16.92
N GLN A 16 -0.09 -0.17 -15.97
CA GLN A 16 0.23 1.05 -15.23
C GLN A 16 0.94 2.03 -16.17
N TYR A 17 0.60 3.30 -16.08
CA TYR A 17 1.28 4.36 -16.82
C TYR A 17 1.47 5.63 -15.99
N SER A 18 2.52 6.37 -16.33
CA SER A 18 2.80 7.69 -15.77
C SER A 18 2.91 8.71 -16.88
N LYS A 19 2.33 9.89 -16.63
CA LYS A 19 2.47 11.07 -17.49
C LYS A 19 3.29 12.10 -16.75
N ASN A 20 4.42 12.49 -17.33
CA ASN A 20 5.33 13.47 -16.76
C ASN A 20 5.32 14.73 -17.62
N PHE A 21 5.31 15.86 -16.94
CA PHE A 21 5.54 17.17 -17.53
C PHE A 21 6.60 17.85 -16.68
N GLU A 22 7.59 18.43 -17.34
CA GLU A 22 8.66 19.17 -16.71
C GLU A 22 9.00 20.41 -17.51
N VAL A 23 9.23 21.50 -16.82
CA VAL A 23 9.72 22.75 -17.39
C VAL A 23 10.75 23.34 -16.44
N GLY A 24 11.88 23.74 -16.98
CA GLY A 24 12.97 24.32 -16.21
C GLY A 24 13.57 25.54 -16.90
N VAL A 25 14.31 26.29 -16.14
CA VAL A 25 15.10 27.42 -16.60
C VAL A 25 16.47 27.39 -15.94
N ASP A 26 17.49 27.52 -16.75
CA ASP A 26 18.87 27.74 -16.32
C ASP A 26 19.24 29.21 -16.58
N PHE A 27 19.94 29.81 -15.64
CA PHE A 27 20.36 31.20 -15.76
C PHE A 27 21.73 31.43 -15.12
N GLU A 28 22.38 32.45 -15.60
CA GLU A 28 23.61 32.99 -15.01
C GLU A 28 23.44 34.49 -14.84
N MET A 29 23.53 34.97 -13.61
CA MET A 29 23.35 36.36 -13.29
C MET A 29 24.19 36.74 -12.06
N PHE A 30 24.92 37.85 -12.16
CA PHE A 30 25.81 38.35 -11.07
C PHE A 30 26.81 37.31 -10.56
N GLY A 31 27.28 36.41 -11.44
CA GLY A 31 28.25 35.35 -11.09
C GLY A 31 27.60 34.15 -10.34
N ILE A 32 26.30 34.13 -10.23
CA ILE A 32 25.52 32.98 -9.69
C ILE A 32 24.95 32.22 -10.86
N LYS A 33 25.19 30.91 -10.92
CA LYS A 33 24.50 29.99 -11.82
C LYS A 33 23.34 29.35 -11.11
N GLY A 34 22.17 29.36 -11.72
CA GLY A 34 20.95 28.81 -11.15
C GLY A 34 20.22 27.91 -12.12
N SER A 35 19.56 26.90 -11.57
CA SER A 35 18.62 26.05 -12.27
C SER A 35 17.38 25.90 -11.39
N ILE A 36 16.21 26.06 -11.99
CA ILE A 36 14.93 25.84 -11.34
C ILE A 36 14.06 25.04 -12.29
N ALA A 37 13.54 23.91 -11.84
CA ALA A 37 12.64 23.06 -12.61
C ALA A 37 11.34 22.79 -11.84
N TYR A 38 10.22 22.93 -12.51
CA TYR A 38 8.91 22.48 -12.05
C TYR A 38 8.58 21.18 -12.75
N TYR A 39 8.08 20.20 -11.99
CA TYR A 39 7.60 18.94 -12.54
C TYR A 39 6.19 18.60 -12.04
N ASN A 40 5.45 17.87 -12.88
CA ASN A 40 4.16 17.29 -12.54
C ASN A 40 4.10 15.86 -13.11
N GLU A 41 3.86 14.90 -12.25
CA GLU A 41 3.75 13.49 -12.58
C GLU A 41 2.38 12.96 -12.14
N LYS A 42 1.70 12.26 -13.04
CA LYS A 42 0.39 11.63 -12.77
C LYS A 42 0.46 10.15 -13.12
N MET A 43 0.46 9.30 -12.10
CA MET A 43 0.39 7.85 -12.28
C MET A 43 -1.06 7.37 -12.18
N ARG A 44 -1.43 6.46 -13.09
CA ARG A 44 -2.75 5.84 -13.16
C ARG A 44 -2.61 4.34 -13.34
N ASN A 45 -3.68 3.62 -12.99
CA ASN A 45 -3.74 2.16 -13.01
C ASN A 45 -2.60 1.50 -12.21
N GLY A 46 -2.13 2.17 -11.14
CA GLY A 46 -1.05 1.65 -10.31
C GLY A 46 -1.40 0.31 -9.68
N TYR A 47 -0.46 -0.61 -9.69
CA TYR A 47 -0.64 -1.92 -9.09
C TYR A 47 -0.63 -1.81 -7.58
N SER A 48 -1.59 -2.50 -6.96
CA SER A 48 -1.58 -2.72 -5.52
C SER A 48 -2.43 -3.94 -5.18
N THR A 49 -2.32 -4.42 -3.95
CA THR A 49 -3.14 -5.53 -3.49
C THR A 49 -4.58 -5.06 -3.31
N MET A 50 -5.50 -5.76 -3.95
CA MET A 50 -6.93 -5.61 -3.78
C MET A 50 -7.48 -6.79 -2.99
N TYR A 51 -8.39 -6.53 -2.07
CA TYR A 51 -9.01 -7.56 -1.27
C TYR A 51 -10.45 -7.79 -1.73
N THR A 52 -10.74 -9.04 -2.05
CA THR A 52 -12.08 -9.48 -2.42
C THR A 52 -12.60 -10.44 -1.35
N PRO A 53 -13.84 -10.30 -0.90
CA PRO A 53 -14.44 -11.28 0.00
C PRO A 53 -14.64 -12.61 -0.71
N GLY A 54 -14.36 -13.68 0.00
CA GLY A 54 -14.62 -15.05 -0.43
C GLY A 54 -15.39 -15.80 0.64
N VAL A 55 -16.05 -16.86 0.24
CA VAL A 55 -16.80 -17.76 1.14
C VAL A 55 -16.24 -19.15 0.94
N TYR A 56 -16.04 -19.87 2.01
CA TYR A 56 -15.74 -21.29 1.95
C TYR A 56 -16.51 -22.04 3.02
N SER A 57 -16.89 -23.26 2.71
CA SER A 57 -17.55 -24.16 3.63
C SER A 57 -16.71 -25.41 3.84
N TYR A 58 -16.70 -25.90 5.04
CA TYR A 58 -16.01 -27.13 5.38
C TYR A 58 -16.85 -27.93 6.39
N ARG A 59 -16.56 -29.23 6.48
CA ARG A 59 -17.17 -30.10 7.46
C ARG A 59 -16.36 -30.04 8.76
N GLU A 60 -16.97 -29.63 9.84
CA GLU A 60 -16.40 -29.66 11.18
C GLU A 60 -16.90 -30.89 11.91
N TYR A 61 -16.00 -31.77 12.25
CA TYR A 61 -16.31 -33.05 12.90
C TYR A 61 -16.19 -32.91 14.42
N ASN A 62 -17.21 -33.27 15.16
CA ASN A 62 -17.18 -33.29 16.62
C ASN A 62 -16.73 -34.67 17.08
N TYR A 63 -15.39 -34.85 17.22
CA TYR A 63 -14.81 -36.10 17.62
C TYR A 63 -13.80 -35.91 18.75
N SER A 64 -13.94 -36.66 19.83
CA SER A 64 -13.08 -36.62 21.02
C SER A 64 -12.53 -38.01 21.42
N GLY A 65 -12.65 -39.01 20.56
CA GLY A 65 -12.14 -40.35 20.82
C GLY A 65 -10.62 -40.47 20.70
N ALA A 66 -10.09 -41.60 21.22
CA ALA A 66 -8.63 -41.88 21.19
C ALA A 66 -8.16 -42.39 19.82
N GLU A 67 -9.04 -42.87 18.98
CA GLU A 67 -8.72 -43.43 17.68
C GLU A 67 -8.50 -42.34 16.64
N THR A 68 -7.63 -42.53 15.69
CA THR A 68 -7.39 -41.53 14.61
C THR A 68 -8.43 -41.72 13.51
N PRO A 69 -9.25 -40.70 13.21
CA PRO A 69 -10.21 -40.78 12.12
C PRO A 69 -9.52 -40.93 10.76
N VAL A 70 -10.13 -41.71 9.87
CA VAL A 70 -9.66 -41.93 8.50
C VAL A 70 -10.74 -41.55 7.49
N TYR A 71 -10.35 -41.25 6.25
CA TYR A 71 -11.33 -40.98 5.20
C TYR A 71 -11.95 -42.29 4.68
N ILE A 72 -13.24 -42.38 4.81
CA ILE A 72 -14.09 -43.48 4.29
C ILE A 72 -15.01 -42.93 3.20
N ASP A 73 -15.64 -43.80 2.44
CA ASP A 73 -16.69 -43.40 1.47
C ASP A 73 -17.92 -42.88 2.22
N ASP A 74 -18.46 -41.75 1.75
CA ASP A 74 -19.67 -41.17 2.34
C ASP A 74 -20.89 -42.00 1.95
N PRO A 75 -21.57 -42.68 2.90
CA PRO A 75 -22.71 -43.51 2.57
C PRO A 75 -23.93 -42.75 2.05
N ASN A 76 -24.00 -41.43 2.33
CA ASN A 76 -25.07 -40.56 1.89
C ASN A 76 -24.79 -39.83 0.58
N ASN A 77 -23.53 -39.73 0.20
CA ASN A 77 -23.08 -38.98 -1.00
C ASN A 77 -22.06 -39.80 -1.80
N PRO A 78 -22.48 -40.65 -2.74
CA PRO A 78 -21.58 -41.50 -3.52
C PRO A 78 -20.49 -40.69 -4.23
N GLY A 79 -19.24 -41.16 -4.10
CA GLY A 79 -18.07 -40.50 -4.69
C GLY A 79 -17.44 -39.40 -3.81
N GLN A 80 -18.01 -39.12 -2.66
CA GLN A 80 -17.41 -38.24 -1.66
C GLN A 80 -16.78 -39.04 -0.54
N LYS A 81 -15.87 -38.40 0.20
CA LYS A 81 -15.23 -38.96 1.42
C LYS A 81 -15.66 -38.18 2.65
N VAL A 82 -15.85 -38.90 3.75
CA VAL A 82 -16.07 -38.34 5.10
C VAL A 82 -15.04 -38.92 6.06
N LEU A 83 -14.82 -38.24 7.18
CA LEU A 83 -14.05 -38.84 8.26
C LEU A 83 -14.91 -39.89 8.98
N GLY A 84 -14.30 -41.02 9.27
CA GLY A 84 -14.92 -42.10 10.01
C GLY A 84 -13.97 -42.79 10.96
N VAL A 85 -14.47 -43.53 11.90
CA VAL A 85 -13.74 -44.36 12.86
C VAL A 85 -14.34 -45.76 12.82
N ASN A 86 -13.48 -46.79 12.73
CA ASN A 86 -13.89 -48.21 12.63
C ASN A 86 -14.87 -48.48 11.47
N GLY A 87 -14.79 -47.72 10.37
CA GLY A 87 -15.66 -47.88 9.22
C GLY A 87 -17.00 -47.13 9.32
N GLU A 88 -17.33 -46.53 10.46
CA GLU A 88 -18.54 -45.73 10.65
C GLU A 88 -18.25 -44.24 10.45
N PRO A 89 -19.12 -43.51 9.72
CA PRO A 89 -18.95 -42.06 9.48
C PRO A 89 -19.15 -41.28 10.78
N LEU A 90 -18.32 -40.24 10.96
CA LEU A 90 -18.47 -39.30 12.07
C LEU A 90 -19.52 -38.23 11.74
N ASP A 91 -20.28 -37.86 12.73
CA ASP A 91 -21.17 -36.68 12.64
C ASP A 91 -20.35 -35.41 12.37
N TYR A 92 -20.91 -34.59 11.50
CA TYR A 92 -20.30 -33.30 11.16
C TYR A 92 -21.34 -32.20 11.01
N GLU A 93 -20.91 -30.97 11.28
CA GLU A 93 -21.65 -29.76 10.94
C GLU A 93 -20.95 -29.05 9.76
N THR A 94 -21.75 -28.60 8.78
CA THR A 94 -21.20 -27.78 7.71
C THR A 94 -21.06 -26.36 8.19
N VAL A 95 -19.80 -25.91 8.34
CA VAL A 95 -19.48 -24.55 8.79
C VAL A 95 -19.09 -23.71 7.59
N THR A 96 -19.75 -22.56 7.45
CA THR A 96 -19.44 -21.57 6.42
C THR A 96 -18.67 -20.41 7.03
N LYS A 97 -17.51 -20.11 6.50
CA LYS A 97 -16.67 -18.98 6.93
C LYS A 97 -16.35 -18.05 5.78
N PHE A 98 -16.18 -16.79 6.14
CA PHE A 98 -15.75 -15.76 5.23
C PHE A 98 -14.23 -15.59 5.31
N LYS A 99 -13.62 -15.33 4.17
CA LYS A 99 -12.19 -15.02 4.08
C LYS A 99 -11.95 -13.81 3.19
N ARG A 100 -10.81 -13.24 3.33
CA ARG A 100 -10.35 -12.14 2.48
C ARG A 100 -9.30 -12.67 1.53
N ILE A 101 -9.60 -12.60 0.24
CA ILE A 101 -8.71 -13.05 -0.84
C ILE A 101 -7.95 -11.84 -1.34
N ALA A 102 -6.62 -11.91 -1.31
CA ALA A 102 -5.73 -10.87 -1.81
C ALA A 102 -5.41 -11.13 -3.28
N LYS A 103 -5.73 -10.18 -4.15
CA LYS A 103 -5.44 -10.23 -5.59
C LYS A 103 -4.72 -8.97 -6.04
N PRO A 104 -3.83 -9.03 -7.05
CA PRO A 104 -3.30 -7.82 -7.67
C PRO A 104 -4.42 -7.04 -8.36
N GLY A 105 -4.38 -5.72 -8.28
CA GLY A 105 -5.38 -4.84 -8.90
C GLY A 105 -4.81 -3.50 -9.30
N ASN A 106 -5.53 -2.76 -10.15
CA ASN A 106 -5.19 -1.41 -10.61
C ASN A 106 -5.91 -0.35 -9.76
N ASN A 107 -5.73 -0.43 -8.47
CA ASN A 107 -6.47 0.37 -7.51
C ASN A 107 -5.64 1.49 -6.86
N ASN A 108 -4.54 1.87 -7.49
CA ASN A 108 -3.71 2.96 -7.01
C ASN A 108 -3.51 4.03 -8.08
N LYS A 109 -3.48 5.28 -7.65
CA LYS A 109 -3.12 6.44 -8.47
C LYS A 109 -2.45 7.49 -7.60
N TYR A 110 -1.54 8.25 -8.16
CA TYR A 110 -0.99 9.42 -7.48
C TYR A 110 -0.82 10.59 -8.44
N ASP A 111 -0.84 11.78 -7.85
CA ASP A 111 -0.41 13.03 -8.44
C ASP A 111 0.75 13.56 -7.62
N LYS A 112 1.88 13.78 -8.26
CA LYS A 112 3.10 14.29 -7.66
C LYS A 112 3.52 15.55 -8.41
N GLN A 113 3.85 16.60 -7.68
CA GLN A 113 4.34 17.85 -8.25
C GLN A 113 5.39 18.46 -7.33
N GLY A 114 6.28 19.22 -7.91
CA GLY A 114 7.32 19.85 -7.13
C GLY A 114 8.14 20.85 -7.91
N VAL A 115 9.03 21.48 -7.18
CA VAL A 115 10.03 22.39 -7.71
C VAL A 115 11.38 21.92 -7.20
N GLU A 116 12.33 21.78 -8.10
CA GLU A 116 13.74 21.51 -7.79
C GLU A 116 14.56 22.75 -8.13
N TYR A 117 15.59 22.99 -7.36
CA TYR A 117 16.46 24.13 -7.58
C TYR A 117 17.91 23.82 -7.23
N THR A 118 18.82 24.46 -7.97
CA THR A 118 20.25 24.47 -7.70
C THR A 118 20.77 25.88 -7.93
N PHE A 119 21.56 26.38 -6.98
CA PHE A 119 22.28 27.65 -7.09
C PHE A 119 23.75 27.41 -6.78
N ASP A 120 24.62 27.76 -7.72
CA ASP A 120 26.05 27.78 -7.55
C ASP A 120 26.49 29.23 -7.44
N PHE A 121 26.93 29.62 -6.25
CA PHE A 121 27.41 30.97 -5.94
C PHE A 121 28.89 31.19 -6.35
N GLY A 122 29.51 30.15 -6.95
CA GLY A 122 30.92 30.19 -7.29
C GLY A 122 31.83 30.23 -6.06
N GLN A 123 33.04 30.66 -6.27
CA GLN A 123 34.04 30.75 -5.21
C GLN A 123 34.10 32.15 -4.61
N ILE A 124 33.85 32.25 -3.32
CA ILE A 124 34.11 33.47 -2.54
C ILE A 124 35.61 33.57 -2.31
N ARG A 125 36.29 34.46 -3.09
CA ARG A 125 37.75 34.55 -3.15
C ARG A 125 38.40 34.82 -1.79
N ALA A 126 37.76 35.66 -0.95
CA ALA A 126 38.29 36.02 0.37
C ALA A 126 38.54 34.82 1.30
N ILE A 127 37.64 33.85 1.26
CA ILE A 127 37.68 32.63 2.08
C ILE A 127 38.01 31.38 1.26
N ARG A 128 38.19 31.52 -0.05
CA ARG A 128 38.47 30.43 -1.01
C ARG A 128 37.48 29.28 -0.92
N THR A 129 36.21 29.59 -0.65
CA THR A 129 35.15 28.64 -0.47
C THR A 129 34.11 28.76 -1.59
N SER A 130 33.82 27.68 -2.26
CA SER A 130 32.70 27.56 -3.20
C SER A 130 31.45 27.13 -2.43
N ILE A 131 30.32 27.75 -2.74
CA ILE A 131 29.04 27.46 -2.09
C ILE A 131 28.05 27.02 -3.16
N ILE A 132 27.46 25.83 -2.95
CA ILE A 132 26.38 25.29 -3.78
C ILE A 132 25.20 25.00 -2.87
N VAL A 133 24.03 25.47 -3.29
CA VAL A 133 22.76 25.20 -2.59
C VAL A 133 21.82 24.49 -3.57
N ASN A 134 21.31 23.33 -3.20
CA ASN A 134 20.30 22.65 -3.97
C ASN A 134 19.18 22.15 -3.06
N GLY A 135 18.02 21.92 -3.63
CA GLY A 135 16.89 21.42 -2.84
C GLY A 135 15.68 21.16 -3.69
N ALA A 136 14.64 20.67 -3.01
CA ALA A 136 13.38 20.39 -3.66
C ALA A 136 12.20 20.62 -2.70
N TYR A 137 11.12 21.14 -3.26
CA TYR A 137 9.79 21.05 -2.66
C TYR A 137 8.97 20.04 -3.45
N MET A 138 8.36 19.09 -2.76
CA MET A 138 7.53 18.05 -3.35
C MET A 138 6.19 17.98 -2.63
N GLN A 139 5.12 17.86 -3.39
CA GLN A 139 3.81 17.44 -2.88
C GLN A 139 3.35 16.21 -3.65
N MET A 140 3.01 15.16 -2.92
CA MET A 140 2.46 13.93 -3.46
C MET A 140 1.09 13.67 -2.86
N LYS A 141 0.10 13.46 -3.71
CA LYS A 141 -1.25 13.05 -3.34
C LYS A 141 -1.46 11.64 -3.83
N ASN A 142 -1.50 10.68 -2.90
CA ASN A 142 -1.79 9.29 -3.19
C ASN A 142 -3.28 9.03 -3.00
N MET A 143 -3.93 8.50 -4.02
CA MET A 143 -5.38 8.31 -4.06
C MET A 143 -5.68 6.88 -4.46
N PRO A 144 -6.08 6.01 -3.53
CA PRO A 144 -6.58 4.69 -3.90
C PRO A 144 -7.84 4.85 -4.76
N ASP A 145 -7.91 4.10 -5.85
CA ASP A 145 -8.99 4.22 -6.84
C ASP A 145 -10.20 3.33 -6.51
N VAL A 146 -10.02 2.41 -5.62
CA VAL A 146 -11.05 1.44 -5.21
C VAL A 146 -11.26 1.52 -3.72
N GLY A 147 -12.53 1.57 -3.31
CA GLY A 147 -12.89 1.46 -1.92
C GLY A 147 -12.36 0.16 -1.31
N VAL A 148 -11.73 0.26 -0.17
CA VAL A 148 -11.35 -0.92 0.60
C VAL A 148 -12.63 -1.51 1.17
N LYS A 149 -13.09 -2.61 0.58
CA LYS A 149 -14.15 -3.40 1.18
C LYS A 149 -13.57 -4.16 2.36
N GLN A 150 -13.99 -3.81 3.55
CA GLN A 150 -13.61 -4.52 4.74
C GLN A 150 -14.73 -5.48 5.11
N LEU A 151 -14.39 -6.76 5.22
CA LEU A 151 -15.28 -7.76 5.76
C LEU A 151 -15.30 -7.59 7.28
N PHE A 152 -16.46 -7.28 7.83
CA PHE A 152 -16.68 -7.32 9.27
C PHE A 152 -17.22 -8.69 9.61
N ASP A 153 -16.44 -9.47 10.34
CA ASP A 153 -16.93 -10.70 10.95
C ASP A 153 -17.69 -10.33 12.23
N LEU A 154 -19.02 -10.35 12.14
CA LEU A 154 -19.86 -10.11 13.30
C LEU A 154 -19.78 -11.22 14.36
N SER A 155 -19.22 -12.38 14.00
CA SER A 155 -19.04 -13.50 14.92
C SER A 155 -18.02 -13.22 16.02
N TYR A 156 -17.13 -12.25 15.80
CA TYR A 156 -16.03 -11.96 16.73
C TYR A 156 -16.49 -11.27 18.03
N ASN A 157 -17.63 -10.58 18.06
CA ASN A 157 -18.05 -9.77 19.22
C ASN A 157 -19.45 -10.08 19.81
N SER A 158 -20.29 -10.87 19.20
CA SER A 158 -21.71 -10.91 19.62
C SER A 158 -22.39 -12.28 19.60
N GLY A 159 -21.62 -13.35 19.48
CA GLY A 159 -22.25 -14.68 19.38
C GLY A 159 -22.97 -14.87 18.04
N LYS A 160 -23.42 -16.09 17.83
CA LYS A 160 -24.15 -16.49 16.63
C LYS A 160 -25.48 -15.74 16.58
N ILE A 161 -25.72 -14.97 15.51
CA ILE A 161 -27.05 -14.42 15.25
C ILE A 161 -27.92 -15.60 14.82
N GLN A 162 -28.93 -15.92 15.63
CA GLN A 162 -29.90 -16.99 15.31
C GLN A 162 -31.21 -16.36 14.82
N ILE A 163 -31.66 -16.77 13.65
CA ILE A 163 -33.00 -16.46 13.15
C ILE A 163 -33.74 -17.77 13.01
N ASN A 164 -34.87 -17.93 13.72
CA ASN A 164 -35.64 -19.16 13.76
C ASN A 164 -34.84 -20.40 14.18
N GLY A 165 -33.86 -20.26 15.06
CA GLY A 165 -33.03 -21.36 15.54
C GLY A 165 -31.83 -21.72 14.61
N GLU A 166 -31.76 -21.13 13.45
CA GLU A 166 -30.62 -21.31 12.54
C GLU A 166 -29.56 -20.21 12.71
N ASN A 167 -28.31 -20.60 12.71
CA ASN A 167 -27.20 -19.65 12.75
C ASN A 167 -27.12 -18.90 11.41
N VAL A 168 -27.44 -17.62 11.44
CA VAL A 168 -27.34 -16.77 10.25
C VAL A 168 -26.04 -15.99 10.28
N TYR A 169 -25.16 -16.26 9.32
CA TYR A 169 -23.95 -15.49 9.08
C TYR A 169 -24.28 -14.41 8.06
N ASN A 170 -24.49 -13.19 8.53
CA ASN A 170 -24.71 -12.06 7.64
C ASN A 170 -23.42 -11.27 7.51
N PRO A 171 -22.70 -11.37 6.38
CA PRO A 171 -21.50 -10.59 6.17
C PRO A 171 -21.88 -9.13 5.99
N VAL A 172 -21.53 -8.30 6.97
CA VAL A 172 -21.63 -6.86 6.81
C VAL A 172 -20.39 -6.37 6.09
N TYR A 173 -20.58 -5.89 4.87
CA TYR A 173 -19.51 -5.24 4.11
C TYR A 173 -19.49 -3.75 4.43
N GLY A 174 -18.49 -3.30 5.15
CA GLY A 174 -18.15 -1.89 5.23
C GLY A 174 -17.32 -1.53 3.98
N GLY A 175 -17.84 -0.69 3.11
CA GLY A 175 -17.11 -0.18 1.97
C GLY A 175 -16.59 1.23 2.25
N TYR A 176 -15.30 1.47 2.08
CA TYR A 176 -14.81 2.81 1.86
C TYR A 176 -15.01 3.11 0.37
N ASP A 177 -15.85 4.08 0.07
CA ASP A 177 -16.01 4.57 -1.30
C ASP A 177 -14.76 5.40 -1.68
N GLY A 178 -13.69 4.72 -2.06
CA GLY A 178 -12.41 5.33 -2.41
C GLY A 178 -12.44 6.16 -3.69
N GLY A 179 -13.54 6.10 -4.45
CA GLY A 179 -13.65 6.81 -5.73
C GLY A 179 -14.19 8.22 -5.62
N LYS A 180 -15.04 8.49 -4.65
CA LYS A 180 -15.77 9.77 -4.53
C LYS A 180 -15.44 10.54 -3.26
N SER A 181 -14.96 9.89 -2.22
CA SER A 181 -14.54 10.55 -0.99
C SER A 181 -13.01 10.62 -0.92
N LEU A 182 -12.50 11.60 -0.20
CA LEU A 182 -11.05 11.74 0.06
C LEU A 182 -10.51 10.65 0.99
N GLN A 183 -11.30 9.66 1.32
CA GLN A 183 -10.94 8.56 2.20
C GLN A 183 -9.81 7.71 1.63
N GLY A 184 -8.86 7.38 2.49
CA GLY A 184 -7.66 6.67 2.06
C GLY A 184 -6.66 7.55 1.30
N THR A 185 -7.05 8.76 0.89
CA THR A 185 -6.13 9.72 0.29
C THR A 185 -5.09 10.16 1.30
N ALA A 186 -3.84 10.10 0.90
CA ALA A 186 -2.71 10.61 1.67
C ALA A 186 -2.04 11.74 0.89
N ILE A 187 -1.84 12.88 1.56
CA ILE A 187 -1.07 14.00 1.01
C ILE A 187 0.22 14.10 1.81
N ARG A 188 1.35 14.00 1.13
CA ARG A 188 2.66 14.24 1.70
C ARG A 188 3.28 15.47 1.07
N LYS A 189 3.85 16.34 1.90
CA LYS A 189 4.63 17.50 1.49
C LYS A 189 6.00 17.40 2.11
N ARG A 190 7.02 17.66 1.33
CA ARG A 190 8.40 17.69 1.79
C ARG A 190 9.13 18.87 1.16
N PHE A 191 9.91 19.55 1.98
CA PHE A 191 10.84 20.59 1.53
C PHE A 191 12.19 20.36 2.19
N ASN A 192 13.23 20.26 1.40
CA ASN A 192 14.59 20.08 1.86
C ASN A 192 15.57 20.94 1.06
N SER A 193 16.68 21.25 1.70
CA SER A 193 17.82 21.93 1.07
C SER A 193 19.13 21.28 1.52
N ASN A 194 20.09 21.23 0.62
CA ASN A 194 21.46 20.84 0.90
C ASN A 194 22.37 22.02 0.62
N PHE A 195 23.27 22.29 1.54
CA PHE A 195 24.29 23.33 1.46
C PHE A 195 25.66 22.66 1.38
N SER A 196 26.39 22.87 0.32
CA SER A 196 27.73 22.33 0.12
C SER A 196 28.76 23.47 0.13
N PHE A 197 29.73 23.32 0.98
CA PHE A 197 30.87 24.29 1.14
C PHE A 197 32.14 23.55 0.79
N ILE A 198 32.86 24.01 -0.24
CA ILE A 198 34.11 23.42 -0.66
C ILE A 198 35.22 24.51 -0.48
N THR A 199 36.08 24.31 0.51
CA THR A 199 37.10 25.25 0.89
C THR A 199 38.49 24.75 0.51
N HIS A 200 39.24 25.57 -0.22
CA HIS A 200 40.64 25.35 -0.59
C HIS A 200 41.55 26.02 0.44
N ILE A 201 42.45 25.25 1.05
CA ILE A 201 43.47 25.72 1.98
C ILE A 201 44.85 25.48 1.38
N PRO A 202 45.38 26.39 0.48
CA PRO A 202 46.60 26.13 -0.29
C PRO A 202 47.85 25.97 0.57
N LYS A 203 47.93 26.68 1.69
CA LYS A 203 49.06 26.56 2.62
C LYS A 203 49.25 25.15 3.16
N LEU A 204 48.13 24.41 3.33
CA LEU A 204 48.14 23.05 3.81
C LEU A 204 47.98 22.03 2.65
N ARG A 205 47.87 22.51 1.41
CA ARG A 205 47.52 21.68 0.24
C ARG A 205 46.26 20.81 0.48
N LEU A 206 45.29 21.37 1.18
CA LEU A 206 44.11 20.69 1.64
C LEU A 206 42.84 21.26 0.96
N ILE A 207 41.92 20.37 0.61
CA ILE A 207 40.55 20.71 0.22
C ILE A 207 39.64 20.10 1.24
N THR A 208 38.75 20.89 1.84
CA THR A 208 37.73 20.43 2.75
C THR A 208 36.35 20.57 2.13
N SER A 209 35.48 19.60 2.35
CA SER A 209 34.10 19.65 1.91
C SER A 209 33.18 19.43 3.13
N LEU A 210 32.24 20.34 3.31
CA LEU A 210 31.20 20.25 4.31
C LEU A 210 29.84 20.29 3.60
N THR A 211 29.00 19.28 3.85
CA THR A 211 27.62 19.26 3.36
C THR A 211 26.67 19.26 4.52
N VAL A 212 25.72 20.19 4.54
CA VAL A 212 24.66 20.30 5.54
C VAL A 212 23.33 20.04 4.84
N GLN A 213 22.59 19.05 5.30
CA GLN A 213 21.26 18.74 4.81
C GLN A 213 20.20 19.22 5.81
N CYS A 214 19.26 20.03 5.33
CA CYS A 214 18.14 20.55 6.11
C CYS A 214 16.82 20.03 5.56
N VAL A 215 15.96 19.51 6.43
CA VAL A 215 14.57 19.21 6.12
C VAL A 215 13.70 20.25 6.81
N TRP A 216 13.13 21.17 6.03
CA TRP A 216 12.34 22.30 6.51
C TRP A 216 10.89 21.91 6.76
N LEU A 217 10.39 20.98 5.95
CA LEU A 217 9.02 20.50 6.02
C LEU A 217 8.99 19.02 5.67
N ASP A 218 8.42 18.20 6.54
CA ASP A 218 7.95 16.84 6.22
C ASP A 218 6.60 16.64 6.90
N ARG A 219 5.54 16.76 6.13
CA ARG A 219 4.17 16.68 6.62
C ARG A 219 3.40 15.65 5.82
N SER A 220 2.76 14.72 6.54
CA SER A 220 1.82 13.76 5.98
C SER A 220 0.44 13.95 6.59
N ARG A 221 -0.58 13.97 5.75
CA ARG A 221 -1.98 14.01 6.16
C ARG A 221 -2.72 12.89 5.46
N ARG A 222 -3.45 12.10 6.23
CA ARG A 222 -4.39 11.09 5.71
C ARG A 222 -5.80 11.55 5.99
N PHE A 223 -6.67 11.38 5.01
CA PHE A 223 -8.10 11.61 5.18
C PHE A 223 -8.72 10.31 5.69
N LYS A 224 -9.27 10.36 6.90
CA LYS A 224 -10.02 9.27 7.53
C LYS A 224 -11.50 9.64 7.49
N ASN A 225 -12.37 8.66 7.52
CA ASN A 225 -13.77 8.91 7.85
C ASN A 225 -13.87 9.48 9.27
N SER A 226 -14.63 10.50 9.42
CA SER A 226 -15.18 10.95 10.70
C SER A 226 -16.44 10.16 11.01
#